data_ad28a8bd47461f0aac843c7701984775
#
_entry.id   ad28a8bd47461f0aac843c7701984775
#
_cell.length_a   1.000
_cell.length_b   1.000
_cell.length_c   1.000
_cell.angle_alpha   90.00
_cell.angle_beta   90.00
_cell.angle_gamma   90.00
#
_symmetry.space_group_name_H-M   'P 1'
#
loop_
_entity.id
_entity.type
_entity.pdbx_description
1 polymer ?
#
loop_
_entity_poly.entity_id
_entity_poly.type
_entity_poly.pdbx_seq_one_letter_code
_entity_poly.pdbx_strand_id
1 'polypeptide(L)'
;MRVIQAIIISLFVSTIVFFIIKFWGLSVPYADYKHPFTETTEVLIFKKPSYANVDQAILTTTDNLYLDIANTRDQKMVIIATNNDQSMDHTKDIRNKQYAEVEKDVLLLEKYKGHFKNRRIIFNINENAIGGHLIFTDHVKSLGFEKGDSILITTPYETLSKTIKEILPTFLFGTTQPEILKLKAMESLNLIEAATMRADILIYPLTYYKQPFYTETLQTELKRRFKRIIIGPIPATDVEEAKKLNPFGIVIQE
;
A
#
# COMPACT_ATOMS: atom_id res chain seq x y z
N MET A 1 -0.17 22.72 48.11
CA MET A 1 1.26 22.66 47.77
C MET A 1 1.67 21.34 47.14
N ARG A 2 1.44 20.16 47.76
CA ARG A 2 1.86 18.84 47.21
C ARG A 2 1.29 18.50 45.81
N VAL A 3 0.02 18.86 45.54
CA VAL A 3 -0.62 18.62 44.21
C VAL A 3 0.04 19.42 43.10
N ILE A 4 0.35 20.69 43.34
CA ILE A 4 1.00 21.56 42.36
C ILE A 4 2.43 21.05 42.06
N GLN A 5 3.16 20.63 43.09
CA GLN A 5 4.48 20.03 42.91
C GLN A 5 4.40 18.73 42.07
N ALA A 6 3.41 17.89 42.35
CA ALA A 6 3.22 16.65 41.57
C ALA A 6 2.93 16.96 40.07
N ILE A 7 2.10 17.96 39.78
CA ILE A 7 1.79 18.39 38.40
C ILE A 7 3.05 18.92 37.71
N ILE A 8 3.85 19.75 38.38
CA ILE A 8 5.09 20.30 37.79
C ILE A 8 6.09 19.20 37.50
N ILE A 9 6.28 18.25 38.44
CA ILE A 9 7.18 17.11 38.23
C ILE A 9 6.68 16.24 37.08
N SER A 10 5.37 15.96 37.00
CA SER A 10 4.79 15.18 35.90
C SER A 10 5.02 15.84 34.54
N LEU A 11 4.78 17.17 34.43
CA LEU A 11 5.03 17.92 33.20
C LEU A 11 6.52 17.87 32.81
N PHE A 12 7.42 18.05 33.77
CA PHE A 12 8.86 18.02 33.53
C PHE A 12 9.32 16.64 33.01
N VAL A 13 8.87 15.57 33.70
CA VAL A 13 9.18 14.19 33.27
C VAL A 13 8.62 13.89 31.90
N SER A 14 7.35 14.27 31.62
CA SER A 14 6.72 14.08 30.31
C SER A 14 7.48 14.80 29.20
N THR A 15 7.95 16.02 29.47
CA THR A 15 8.75 16.81 28.53
C THR A 15 10.08 16.11 28.21
N ILE A 16 10.77 15.60 29.23
CA ILE A 16 12.04 14.86 29.04
C ILE A 16 11.77 13.60 28.21
N VAL A 17 10.77 12.80 28.56
CA VAL A 17 10.40 11.59 27.81
C VAL A 17 10.08 11.91 26.36
N PHE A 18 9.31 12.99 26.10
CA PHE A 18 9.01 13.45 24.75
C PHE A 18 10.28 13.72 23.95
N PHE A 19 11.23 14.49 24.50
CA PHE A 19 12.48 14.78 23.79
C PHE A 19 13.34 13.54 23.59
N ILE A 20 13.42 12.62 24.57
CA ILE A 20 14.14 11.36 24.42
C ILE A 20 13.58 10.57 23.24
N ILE A 21 12.25 10.39 23.14
CA ILE A 21 11.59 9.67 22.05
C ILE A 21 11.86 10.35 20.71
N LYS A 22 11.73 11.68 20.64
CA LYS A 22 11.97 12.47 19.42
C LYS A 22 13.42 12.35 18.94
N PHE A 23 14.39 12.56 19.80
CA PHE A 23 15.80 12.46 19.45
C PHE A 23 16.21 11.02 19.10
N TRP A 24 15.64 10.03 19.78
CA TRP A 24 15.84 8.63 19.40
C TRP A 24 15.39 8.39 17.95
N GLY A 25 14.18 8.83 17.58
CA GLY A 25 13.67 8.71 16.22
C GLY A 25 14.55 9.42 15.18
N LEU A 26 15.09 10.60 15.51
CA LEU A 26 16.00 11.34 14.64
C LEU A 26 17.36 10.66 14.47
N SER A 27 17.84 9.93 15.48
CA SER A 27 19.14 9.25 15.47
C SER A 27 19.18 8.00 14.60
N VAL A 28 18.03 7.47 14.17
CA VAL A 28 17.98 6.26 13.34
C VAL A 28 18.50 6.57 11.93
N PRO A 29 19.61 5.94 11.50
CA PRO A 29 20.10 6.09 10.13
C PRO A 29 19.22 5.31 9.17
N TYR A 30 18.98 5.87 7.98
CA TYR A 30 18.28 5.19 6.89
C TYR A 30 19.19 5.16 5.67
N ALA A 31 19.03 4.11 4.86
CA ALA A 31 19.71 3.97 3.57
C ALA A 31 18.70 3.87 2.44
N ASP A 32 19.06 4.40 1.29
CA ASP A 32 18.25 4.25 0.08
C ASP A 32 18.31 2.79 -0.39
N TYR A 33 17.16 2.16 -0.47
CA TYR A 33 17.03 0.79 -0.96
C TYR A 33 16.81 0.80 -2.48
N LYS A 34 17.82 0.33 -3.20
CA LYS A 34 17.73 0.19 -4.65
C LYS A 34 16.97 -1.08 -5.02
N HIS A 35 15.94 -0.92 -5.83
CA HIS A 35 15.12 -2.03 -6.31
C HIS A 35 14.69 -1.76 -7.76
N PRO A 36 14.68 -2.75 -8.66
CA PRO A 36 14.32 -2.55 -10.08
C PRO A 36 12.96 -1.87 -10.28
N PHE A 37 11.98 -2.17 -9.42
CA PHE A 37 10.68 -1.49 -9.43
C PHE A 37 10.80 0.04 -9.29
N THR A 38 11.78 0.51 -8.51
CA THR A 38 11.97 1.94 -8.20
C THR A 38 13.02 2.63 -9.07
N GLU A 39 13.65 1.92 -9.99
CA GLU A 39 14.64 2.46 -10.91
C GLU A 39 13.98 3.22 -12.07
N THR A 40 13.54 4.45 -11.79
CA THR A 40 13.04 5.40 -12.79
C THR A 40 13.17 6.81 -12.28
N THR A 41 13.34 7.76 -13.20
CA THR A 41 13.35 9.21 -12.93
C THR A 41 12.00 9.86 -13.21
N GLU A 42 11.11 9.15 -13.90
CA GLU A 42 9.79 9.66 -14.27
C GLU A 42 8.74 9.23 -13.25
N VAL A 43 7.70 10.05 -13.09
CA VAL A 43 6.54 9.71 -12.27
C VAL A 43 5.75 8.61 -12.97
N LEU A 44 5.63 7.47 -12.30
CA LEU A 44 4.89 6.33 -12.83
C LEU A 44 3.38 6.57 -12.73
N ILE A 45 2.68 6.27 -13.80
CA ILE A 45 1.21 6.24 -13.79
C ILE A 45 0.76 4.78 -13.72
N PHE A 46 -0.03 4.46 -12.72
CA PHE A 46 -0.70 3.18 -12.57
C PHE A 46 -2.18 3.37 -12.83
N LYS A 47 -2.76 2.54 -13.65
CA LYS A 47 -4.20 2.54 -13.90
C LYS A 47 -4.87 1.52 -13.00
N LYS A 48 -5.89 1.96 -12.28
CA LYS A 48 -6.85 1.09 -11.60
C LYS A 48 -8.10 0.98 -12.47
N PRO A 49 -8.19 -0.05 -13.33
CA PRO A 49 -9.29 -0.17 -14.28
C PRO A 49 -10.61 -0.46 -13.57
N SER A 50 -11.71 0.06 -14.13
CA SER A 50 -13.07 -0.33 -13.75
C SER A 50 -13.38 -1.77 -14.21
N TYR A 51 -14.42 -2.37 -13.65
CA TYR A 51 -14.84 -3.73 -14.03
C TYR A 51 -15.07 -3.86 -15.54
N ALA A 52 -15.72 -2.87 -16.18
CA ALA A 52 -16.01 -2.92 -17.60
C ALA A 52 -14.74 -2.91 -18.48
N ASN A 53 -13.65 -2.35 -18.00
CA ASN A 53 -12.43 -2.09 -18.78
C ASN A 53 -11.23 -2.95 -18.39
N VAL A 54 -11.31 -3.71 -17.30
CA VAL A 54 -10.13 -4.41 -16.73
C VAL A 54 -9.55 -5.45 -17.70
N ASP A 55 -10.37 -6.21 -18.38
CA ASP A 55 -9.93 -7.19 -19.38
C ASP A 55 -9.19 -6.48 -20.54
N GLN A 56 -9.76 -5.44 -21.10
CA GLN A 56 -9.13 -4.63 -22.13
C GLN A 56 -7.82 -3.97 -21.61
N ALA A 57 -7.82 -3.39 -20.42
CA ALA A 57 -6.65 -2.76 -19.83
C ALA A 57 -5.49 -3.74 -19.67
N ILE A 58 -5.75 -5.00 -19.32
CA ILE A 58 -4.70 -6.00 -19.20
C ILE A 58 -4.20 -6.47 -20.58
N LEU A 59 -5.09 -6.67 -21.53
CA LEU A 59 -4.76 -7.29 -22.81
C LEU A 59 -4.17 -6.30 -23.84
N THR A 60 -4.64 -5.04 -23.83
CA THR A 60 -4.35 -4.11 -24.94
C THR A 60 -3.38 -2.98 -24.58
N THR A 61 -3.16 -2.69 -23.30
CA THR A 61 -2.27 -1.59 -22.91
C THR A 61 -0.92 -2.10 -22.41
N THR A 62 0.10 -1.24 -22.46
CA THR A 62 1.39 -1.45 -21.81
C THR A 62 1.51 -0.69 -20.50
N ASP A 63 0.41 -0.08 -20.04
CA ASP A 63 0.37 0.73 -18.83
C ASP A 63 0.68 -0.09 -17.58
N ASN A 64 1.22 0.57 -16.56
CA ASN A 64 1.33 -0.03 -15.25
C ASN A 64 -0.05 -0.16 -14.62
N LEU A 65 -0.25 -1.21 -13.84
CA LEU A 65 -1.57 -1.57 -13.31
C LEU A 65 -1.60 -1.58 -11.80
N TYR A 66 -2.73 -1.18 -11.26
CA TYR A 66 -3.13 -1.40 -9.88
C TYR A 66 -4.34 -2.35 -9.89
N LEU A 67 -4.17 -3.55 -9.33
CA LEU A 67 -5.18 -4.60 -9.39
C LEU A 67 -5.58 -5.02 -7.97
N ASP A 68 -6.87 -4.90 -7.67
CA ASP A 68 -7.45 -5.50 -6.48
C ASP A 68 -7.62 -7.00 -6.72
N ILE A 69 -7.10 -7.81 -5.83
CA ILE A 69 -7.14 -9.27 -5.94
C ILE A 69 -7.70 -9.92 -4.69
N ALA A 70 -8.36 -11.06 -4.87
CA ALA A 70 -8.82 -11.92 -3.78
C ALA A 70 -8.79 -13.39 -4.20
N ASN A 71 -8.95 -14.27 -3.21
CA ASN A 71 -9.10 -15.70 -3.44
C ASN A 71 -10.57 -16.10 -3.33
N THR A 72 -10.99 -17.03 -4.18
CA THR A 72 -12.27 -17.73 -4.05
C THR A 72 -12.17 -18.87 -3.04
N ARG A 73 -13.31 -19.45 -2.67
CA ARG A 73 -13.36 -20.61 -1.76
C ARG A 73 -12.57 -21.82 -2.28
N ASP A 74 -12.55 -22.01 -3.59
CA ASP A 74 -11.79 -23.06 -4.28
C ASP A 74 -10.35 -22.63 -4.61
N GLN A 75 -9.83 -21.63 -3.88
CA GLN A 75 -8.43 -21.17 -3.93
C GLN A 75 -7.98 -20.62 -5.28
N LYS A 76 -8.89 -20.11 -6.09
CA LYS A 76 -8.55 -19.41 -7.32
C LYS A 76 -8.34 -17.93 -7.06
N MET A 77 -7.24 -17.38 -7.57
CA MET A 77 -6.96 -15.96 -7.48
C MET A 77 -7.69 -15.20 -8.59
N VAL A 78 -8.47 -14.23 -8.18
CA VAL A 78 -9.29 -13.42 -9.07
C VAL A 78 -8.98 -11.94 -8.93
N ILE A 79 -9.14 -11.22 -10.04
CA ILE A 79 -9.09 -9.76 -10.07
C ILE A 79 -10.50 -9.26 -9.79
N ILE A 80 -10.61 -8.39 -8.79
CA ILE A 80 -11.84 -7.72 -8.41
C ILE A 80 -11.78 -6.31 -9.01
N ALA A 81 -12.68 -6.00 -9.89
CA ALA A 81 -12.84 -4.64 -10.35
C ALA A 81 -14.09 -4.05 -9.70
N THR A 82 -13.90 -3.13 -8.77
CA THR A 82 -15.01 -2.52 -8.04
C THR A 82 -15.49 -1.26 -8.74
N ASN A 83 -16.78 -1.20 -9.03
CA ASN A 83 -17.45 0.07 -9.28
C ASN A 83 -17.52 0.85 -7.95
N ASN A 84 -17.03 2.03 -7.94
CA ASN A 84 -16.77 3.09 -6.94
C ASN A 84 -17.27 3.00 -5.48
N ASP A 85 -18.22 2.15 -5.07
CA ASP A 85 -18.87 2.31 -3.75
C ASP A 85 -18.96 1.05 -2.86
N GLN A 86 -18.46 -0.12 -3.26
CA GLN A 86 -18.77 -1.37 -2.54
C GLN A 86 -17.56 -2.23 -2.19
N SER A 87 -16.39 -1.67 -2.00
CA SER A 87 -15.11 -2.40 -2.01
C SER A 87 -14.87 -3.43 -0.89
N MET A 88 -15.44 -3.27 0.29
CA MET A 88 -15.16 -4.20 1.40
C MET A 88 -16.13 -5.38 1.54
N ASP A 89 -17.39 -5.22 1.18
CA ASP A 89 -18.37 -6.31 1.33
C ASP A 89 -18.29 -7.34 0.20
N HIS A 90 -17.98 -6.92 -1.04
CA HIS A 90 -17.82 -7.86 -2.16
C HIS A 90 -16.64 -8.84 -1.99
N THR A 91 -15.56 -8.41 -1.34
CA THR A 91 -14.40 -9.27 -1.11
C THR A 91 -14.73 -10.44 -0.17
N LYS A 92 -15.54 -10.18 0.86
CA LYS A 92 -16.00 -11.23 1.78
C LYS A 92 -16.91 -12.25 1.09
N ASP A 93 -17.75 -11.76 0.17
CA ASP A 93 -18.64 -12.62 -0.61
C ASP A 93 -17.89 -13.53 -1.57
N ILE A 94 -16.87 -13.02 -2.26
CA ILE A 94 -16.03 -13.77 -3.20
C ILE A 94 -15.33 -14.94 -2.50
N ARG A 95 -14.76 -14.68 -1.34
CA ARG A 95 -14.05 -15.69 -0.54
C ARG A 95 -14.92 -16.89 -0.14
N ASN A 96 -16.22 -16.66 0.06
CA ASN A 96 -17.16 -17.68 0.50
C ASN A 96 -17.76 -18.49 -0.67
N LYS A 97 -17.54 -18.06 -1.92
CA LYS A 97 -18.08 -18.64 -3.14
C LYS A 97 -17.00 -19.38 -3.93
N GLN A 98 -17.41 -20.41 -4.66
CA GLN A 98 -16.54 -21.02 -5.66
C GLN A 98 -16.40 -20.09 -6.87
N TYR A 99 -15.31 -20.23 -7.63
CA TYR A 99 -15.10 -19.42 -8.83
C TYR A 99 -16.28 -19.49 -9.81
N ALA A 100 -16.85 -20.67 -10.01
CA ALA A 100 -18.00 -20.86 -10.90
C ALA A 100 -19.24 -20.03 -10.49
N GLU A 101 -19.38 -19.66 -9.21
CA GLU A 101 -20.50 -18.85 -8.70
C GLU A 101 -20.28 -17.35 -8.93
N VAL A 102 -19.03 -16.92 -9.14
CA VAL A 102 -18.62 -15.51 -9.28
C VAL A 102 -17.96 -15.20 -10.63
N GLU A 103 -17.85 -16.17 -11.52
CA GLU A 103 -17.15 -16.05 -12.81
C GLU A 103 -17.62 -14.87 -13.66
N LYS A 104 -18.86 -14.44 -13.49
CA LYS A 104 -19.42 -13.30 -14.22
C LYS A 104 -19.00 -11.95 -13.66
N ASP A 105 -18.56 -11.93 -12.39
CA ASP A 105 -18.30 -10.71 -11.64
C ASP A 105 -16.80 -10.48 -11.39
N VAL A 106 -15.96 -11.47 -11.72
CA VAL A 106 -14.50 -11.41 -11.48
C VAL A 106 -13.72 -12.05 -12.62
N LEU A 107 -12.45 -11.69 -12.74
CA LEU A 107 -11.57 -12.25 -13.77
C LEU A 107 -10.52 -13.15 -13.12
N LEU A 108 -10.32 -14.34 -13.68
CA LEU A 108 -9.31 -15.26 -13.22
C LEU A 108 -7.90 -14.74 -13.55
N LEU A 109 -7.07 -14.50 -12.54
CA LEU A 109 -5.74 -13.91 -12.72
C LEU A 109 -4.83 -14.73 -13.63
N GLU A 110 -4.93 -16.05 -13.58
CA GLU A 110 -4.13 -16.97 -14.40
C GLU A 110 -4.35 -16.80 -15.92
N LYS A 111 -5.53 -16.35 -16.36
CA LYS A 111 -5.82 -16.07 -17.79
C LYS A 111 -4.85 -15.04 -18.38
N TYR A 112 -4.28 -14.17 -17.55
CA TYR A 112 -3.43 -13.07 -17.97
C TYR A 112 -1.94 -13.38 -17.81
N LYS A 113 -1.58 -14.63 -17.51
CA LYS A 113 -0.18 -15.09 -17.49
C LYS A 113 0.51 -14.71 -18.79
N GLY A 114 1.59 -13.96 -18.71
CA GLY A 114 2.30 -13.48 -19.89
C GLY A 114 1.94 -12.06 -20.36
N HIS A 115 0.76 -11.54 -20.01
CA HIS A 115 0.38 -10.15 -20.32
C HIS A 115 0.96 -9.14 -19.32
N PHE A 116 1.53 -9.62 -18.22
CA PHE A 116 2.14 -8.78 -17.19
C PHE A 116 3.63 -8.47 -17.43
N LYS A 117 4.23 -9.02 -18.49
CA LYS A 117 5.64 -8.77 -18.83
C LYS A 117 5.85 -7.30 -19.19
N ASN A 118 7.00 -6.76 -18.78
CA ASN A 118 7.45 -5.40 -19.12
C ASN A 118 6.60 -4.26 -18.56
N ARG A 119 5.79 -4.52 -17.53
CA ARG A 119 5.03 -3.47 -16.82
C ARG A 119 5.17 -3.64 -15.31
N ARG A 120 5.03 -2.54 -14.58
CA ARG A 120 4.95 -2.59 -13.12
C ARG A 120 3.51 -2.80 -12.68
N ILE A 121 3.34 -3.66 -11.67
CA ILE A 121 2.01 -4.01 -11.16
C ILE A 121 1.99 -3.83 -9.66
N ILE A 122 0.92 -3.21 -9.17
CA ILE A 122 0.58 -3.16 -7.77
C ILE A 122 -0.55 -4.17 -7.54
N PHE A 123 -0.27 -5.22 -6.78
CA PHE A 123 -1.31 -6.13 -6.31
C PHE A 123 -1.81 -5.69 -4.94
N ASN A 124 -3.07 -5.32 -4.86
CA ASN A 124 -3.75 -4.99 -3.62
C ASN A 124 -4.58 -6.17 -3.13
N ILE A 125 -4.14 -6.80 -2.04
CA ILE A 125 -4.79 -7.98 -1.47
C ILE A 125 -5.80 -7.52 -0.43
N ASN A 126 -7.08 -7.53 -0.79
CA ASN A 126 -8.17 -7.02 0.05
C ASN A 126 -8.79 -8.06 0.99
N GLU A 127 -8.16 -9.22 1.15
CA GLU A 127 -8.65 -10.26 2.03
C GLU A 127 -7.62 -10.66 3.10
N ASN A 128 -8.12 -11.11 4.26
CA ASN A 128 -7.30 -11.68 5.33
C ASN A 128 -7.79 -13.09 5.64
N ALA A 129 -7.60 -14.02 4.70
CA ALA A 129 -7.97 -15.42 4.85
C ALA A 129 -6.87 -16.22 5.56
N ILE A 130 -7.26 -17.17 6.39
CA ILE A 130 -6.33 -18.18 6.94
C ILE A 130 -5.71 -18.93 5.77
N GLY A 131 -4.37 -18.96 5.67
CA GLY A 131 -3.66 -19.57 4.56
C GLY A 131 -3.62 -18.75 3.26
N GLY A 132 -4.30 -17.60 3.18
CA GLY A 132 -4.34 -16.75 1.99
C GLY A 132 -2.96 -16.30 1.51
N HIS A 133 -2.01 -16.11 2.42
CA HIS A 133 -0.61 -15.81 2.09
C HIS A 133 0.08 -16.91 1.28
N LEU A 134 -0.20 -18.19 1.56
CA LEU A 134 0.37 -19.32 0.81
C LEU A 134 -0.22 -19.36 -0.59
N ILE A 135 -1.54 -19.27 -0.69
CA ILE A 135 -2.24 -19.25 -1.98
C ILE A 135 -1.72 -18.11 -2.85
N PHE A 136 -1.61 -16.90 -2.29
CA PHE A 136 -1.05 -15.74 -3.01
C PHE A 136 0.38 -16.00 -3.48
N THR A 137 1.25 -16.49 -2.62
CA THR A 137 2.67 -16.71 -2.97
C THR A 137 2.83 -17.77 -4.06
N ASP A 138 2.03 -18.82 -4.04
CA ASP A 138 2.03 -19.87 -5.06
C ASP A 138 1.55 -19.34 -6.42
N HIS A 139 0.47 -18.54 -6.41
CA HIS A 139 -0.02 -17.90 -7.65
C HIS A 139 0.99 -16.91 -8.22
N VAL A 140 1.62 -16.06 -7.41
CA VAL A 140 2.62 -15.10 -7.88
C VAL A 140 3.82 -15.81 -8.52
N LYS A 141 4.30 -16.90 -7.92
CA LYS A 141 5.34 -17.75 -8.50
C LYS A 141 4.88 -18.40 -9.81
N SER A 142 3.66 -18.93 -9.87
CA SER A 142 3.11 -19.56 -11.07
C SER A 142 2.98 -18.59 -12.25
N LEU A 143 2.77 -17.28 -11.96
CA LEU A 143 2.74 -16.22 -12.96
C LEU A 143 4.14 -15.84 -13.50
N GLY A 144 5.21 -16.35 -12.90
CA GLY A 144 6.59 -16.09 -13.32
C GLY A 144 7.24 -14.87 -12.64
N PHE A 145 6.69 -14.40 -11.52
CA PHE A 145 7.25 -13.29 -10.73
C PHE A 145 8.14 -13.78 -9.59
N GLU A 146 9.18 -14.53 -9.91
CA GLU A 146 10.05 -15.12 -8.87
C GLU A 146 10.89 -14.07 -8.13
N LYS A 147 11.31 -12.99 -8.81
CA LYS A 147 12.21 -11.98 -8.25
C LYS A 147 11.51 -10.73 -7.70
N GLY A 148 10.26 -10.51 -8.04
CA GLY A 148 9.51 -9.33 -7.60
C GLY A 148 9.90 -8.02 -8.27
N ASP A 149 10.78 -8.02 -9.28
CA ASP A 149 11.39 -6.84 -9.90
C ASP A 149 10.36 -5.81 -10.43
N SER A 150 9.18 -6.28 -10.80
CA SER A 150 8.08 -5.45 -11.34
C SER A 150 6.83 -5.43 -10.48
N ILE A 151 6.88 -6.02 -9.28
CA ILE A 151 5.70 -6.19 -8.41
C ILE A 151 5.85 -5.39 -7.13
N LEU A 152 4.78 -4.72 -6.77
CA LEU A 152 4.56 -4.11 -5.46
C LEU A 152 3.31 -4.73 -4.84
N ILE A 153 3.43 -5.26 -3.63
CA ILE A 153 2.33 -5.87 -2.90
C ILE A 153 1.81 -4.88 -1.88
N THR A 154 0.51 -4.65 -1.87
CA THR A 154 -0.13 -3.86 -0.83
C THR A 154 -1.33 -4.60 -0.26
N THR A 155 -1.63 -4.35 1.01
CA THR A 155 -2.79 -4.92 1.71
C THR A 155 -3.10 -4.04 2.91
N PRO A 156 -4.39 -3.87 3.28
CA PRO A 156 -4.74 -3.17 4.50
C PRO A 156 -4.32 -3.92 5.78
N TYR A 157 -3.98 -5.21 5.70
CA TYR A 157 -3.74 -6.08 6.85
C TYR A 157 -2.25 -6.24 7.15
N GLU A 158 -1.79 -5.73 8.31
CA GLU A 158 -0.38 -5.78 8.73
C GLU A 158 0.13 -7.22 8.87
N THR A 159 -0.68 -8.11 9.44
CA THR A 159 -0.29 -9.52 9.64
C THR A 159 -0.02 -10.21 8.31
N LEU A 160 -0.92 -10.01 7.32
CA LEU A 160 -0.77 -10.58 6.00
C LEU A 160 0.47 -10.04 5.28
N SER A 161 0.66 -8.72 5.30
CA SER A 161 1.83 -8.06 4.73
C SER A 161 3.13 -8.63 5.31
N LYS A 162 3.21 -8.77 6.64
CA LYS A 162 4.37 -9.33 7.33
C LYS A 162 4.66 -10.76 6.89
N THR A 163 3.63 -11.62 6.90
CA THR A 163 3.81 -13.05 6.56
C THR A 163 4.22 -13.23 5.09
N ILE A 164 3.64 -12.47 4.16
CA ILE A 164 4.05 -12.54 2.75
C ILE A 164 5.49 -12.03 2.59
N LYS A 165 5.88 -10.97 3.30
CA LYS A 165 7.25 -10.42 3.23
C LYS A 165 8.30 -11.41 3.76
N GLU A 166 7.96 -12.24 4.73
CA GLU A 166 8.83 -13.31 5.22
C GLU A 166 9.06 -14.41 4.16
N ILE A 167 8.06 -14.67 3.31
CA ILE A 167 8.14 -15.69 2.24
C ILE A 167 8.74 -15.12 0.95
N LEU A 168 8.44 -13.86 0.63
CA LEU A 168 8.88 -13.14 -0.56
C LEU A 168 9.71 -11.89 -0.19
N PRO A 169 10.90 -12.05 0.41
CA PRO A 169 11.68 -10.92 0.96
C PRO A 169 12.23 -9.97 -0.10
N THR A 170 12.29 -10.40 -1.36
CA THR A 170 12.75 -9.59 -2.49
C THR A 170 11.67 -8.68 -3.08
N PHE A 171 10.40 -8.87 -2.70
CA PHE A 171 9.31 -8.03 -3.18
C PHE A 171 9.21 -6.73 -2.38
N LEU A 172 8.68 -5.70 -3.02
CA LEU A 172 8.33 -4.45 -2.34
C LEU A 172 6.93 -4.50 -1.74
N PHE A 173 6.78 -3.83 -0.60
CA PHE A 173 5.52 -3.77 0.13
C PHE A 173 5.06 -2.34 0.34
N GLY A 174 3.77 -2.11 0.06
CA GLY A 174 3.07 -0.88 0.36
C GLY A 174 2.65 -0.78 1.82
N THR A 175 2.21 0.41 2.23
CA THR A 175 1.72 0.67 3.59
C THR A 175 0.43 -0.10 3.90
N THR A 176 0.33 -0.54 5.15
CA THR A 176 -0.88 -1.15 5.70
C THR A 176 -1.73 -0.11 6.43
N GLN A 177 -3.01 -0.41 6.67
CA GLN A 177 -3.91 0.50 7.40
C GLN A 177 -3.42 0.84 8.81
N PRO A 178 -2.93 -0.10 9.65
CA PRO A 178 -2.34 0.22 10.95
C PRO A 178 -1.12 1.14 10.86
N GLU A 179 -0.27 0.99 9.83
CA GLU A 179 0.87 1.90 9.63
C GLU A 179 0.43 3.33 9.31
N ILE A 180 -0.60 3.49 8.46
CA ILE A 180 -1.18 4.81 8.16
C ILE A 180 -1.73 5.47 9.43
N LEU A 181 -2.51 4.74 10.22
CA LEU A 181 -3.07 5.23 11.49
C LEU A 181 -1.95 5.65 12.45
N LYS A 182 -0.91 4.82 12.58
CA LYS A 182 0.26 5.10 13.42
C LYS A 182 1.01 6.34 12.96
N LEU A 183 1.28 6.49 11.67
CA LEU A 183 1.95 7.67 11.12
C LEU A 183 1.15 8.94 11.45
N LYS A 184 -0.16 8.93 11.24
CA LYS A 184 -1.03 10.09 11.54
C LYS A 184 -1.11 10.40 13.04
N ALA A 185 -1.18 9.38 13.89
CA ALA A 185 -1.17 9.56 15.34
C ALA A 185 0.17 10.15 15.83
N MET A 186 1.30 9.62 15.36
CA MET A 186 2.62 10.12 15.73
C MET A 186 2.87 11.54 15.19
N GLU A 187 2.38 11.83 13.99
CA GLU A 187 2.43 13.18 13.42
C GLU A 187 1.65 14.18 14.28
N SER A 188 0.42 13.83 14.69
CA SER A 188 -0.41 14.71 15.54
C SER A 188 0.22 14.98 16.92
N LEU A 189 1.07 14.07 17.39
CA LEU A 189 1.86 14.21 18.62
C LEU A 189 3.21 14.90 18.39
N ASN A 190 3.53 15.31 17.16
CA ASN A 190 4.85 15.84 16.77
C ASN A 190 6.03 14.88 17.08
N LEU A 191 5.78 13.57 16.94
CA LEU A 191 6.70 12.46 17.21
C LEU A 191 6.86 11.55 15.97
N ILE A 192 6.60 12.05 14.79
CA ILE A 192 6.62 11.24 13.55
C ILE A 192 7.98 10.57 13.32
N GLU A 193 9.06 11.17 13.79
CA GLU A 193 10.42 10.64 13.68
C GLU A 193 10.59 9.31 14.42
N ALA A 194 9.80 9.09 15.47
CA ALA A 194 9.82 7.85 16.25
C ALA A 194 8.85 6.77 15.69
N ALA A 195 8.01 7.12 14.71
CA ALA A 195 7.12 6.15 14.09
C ALA A 195 7.91 5.08 13.33
N THR A 196 7.65 3.81 13.58
CA THR A 196 8.22 2.72 12.76
C THR A 196 7.38 2.54 11.49
N MET A 197 8.04 2.45 10.34
CA MET A 197 7.42 2.18 9.04
C MET A 197 8.13 0.99 8.41
N ARG A 198 7.41 -0.12 8.26
CA ARG A 198 7.93 -1.38 7.69
C ARG A 198 7.75 -1.45 6.19
N ALA A 199 6.76 -0.73 5.67
CA ALA A 199 6.52 -0.63 4.25
C ALA A 199 7.73 -0.03 3.53
N ASP A 200 7.96 -0.50 2.30
CA ASP A 200 9.02 0.02 1.44
C ASP A 200 8.55 1.29 0.71
N ILE A 201 7.27 1.34 0.35
CA ILE A 201 6.63 2.44 -0.37
C ILE A 201 5.38 2.88 0.39
N LEU A 202 5.21 4.18 0.59
CA LEU A 202 3.97 4.75 1.10
C LEU A 202 2.95 4.83 -0.02
N ILE A 203 1.79 4.17 0.13
CA ILE A 203 0.67 4.25 -0.80
C ILE A 203 -0.55 4.77 -0.06
N TYR A 204 -1.05 5.96 -0.43
CA TYR A 204 -2.27 6.52 0.14
C TYR A 204 -2.87 7.61 -0.77
N PRO A 205 -4.20 7.83 -0.73
CA PRO A 205 -4.84 8.96 -1.41
C PRO A 205 -4.36 10.33 -0.89
N LEU A 206 -4.74 11.41 -1.57
CA LEU A 206 -4.39 12.78 -1.19
C LEU A 206 -4.95 13.20 0.17
N THR A 207 -6.09 12.62 0.56
CA THR A 207 -6.80 13.03 1.78
C THR A 207 -6.99 11.89 2.76
N TYR A 208 -6.97 12.23 4.05
CA TYR A 208 -7.33 11.38 5.17
C TYR A 208 -8.44 12.08 5.97
N TYR A 209 -9.64 11.50 6.04
CA TYR A 209 -10.81 12.13 6.65
C TYR A 209 -11.02 13.59 6.23
N LYS A 210 -10.98 13.86 4.91
CA LYS A 210 -11.13 15.20 4.30
C LYS A 210 -10.00 16.20 4.62
N GLN A 211 -8.94 15.78 5.28
CA GLN A 211 -7.75 16.60 5.53
C GLN A 211 -6.62 16.16 4.58
N PRO A 212 -5.71 17.06 4.18
CA PRO A 212 -4.53 16.69 3.42
C PRO A 212 -3.74 15.60 4.14
N PHE A 213 -3.44 14.50 3.44
CA PHE A 213 -2.66 13.43 4.04
C PHE A 213 -1.16 13.75 4.05
N TYR A 214 -0.65 14.29 2.94
CA TYR A 214 0.78 14.57 2.74
C TYR A 214 1.15 15.96 3.25
N THR A 215 1.20 16.12 4.57
CA THR A 215 1.67 17.36 5.21
C THR A 215 3.17 17.56 4.96
N GLU A 216 3.67 18.76 5.12
CA GLU A 216 5.10 19.09 5.00
C GLU A 216 5.96 18.24 5.96
N THR A 217 5.49 18.06 7.20
CA THR A 217 6.16 17.26 8.23
C THR A 217 6.30 15.80 7.78
N LEU A 218 5.20 15.19 7.29
CA LEU A 218 5.21 13.82 6.77
C LEU A 218 6.15 13.69 5.57
N GLN A 219 6.08 14.61 4.60
CA GLN A 219 6.92 14.57 3.40
C GLN A 219 8.41 14.70 3.76
N THR A 220 8.77 15.58 4.69
CA THR A 220 10.13 15.76 5.17
C THR A 220 10.65 14.47 5.80
N GLU A 221 9.84 13.83 6.64
CA GLU A 221 10.21 12.59 7.29
C GLU A 221 10.34 11.40 6.29
N LEU A 222 9.45 11.31 5.30
CA LEU A 222 9.55 10.29 4.25
C LEU A 222 10.82 10.47 3.41
N LYS A 223 11.18 11.71 3.06
CA LYS A 223 12.44 12.02 2.36
C LYS A 223 13.66 11.61 3.21
N ARG A 224 13.67 11.93 4.51
CA ARG A 224 14.74 11.53 5.42
C ARG A 224 14.93 10.01 5.47
N ARG A 225 13.83 9.25 5.33
CA ARG A 225 13.83 7.77 5.32
C ARG A 225 14.04 7.16 3.96
N PHE A 226 14.24 7.96 2.91
CA PHE A 226 14.30 7.50 1.51
C PHE A 226 13.06 6.69 1.08
N LYS A 227 11.89 6.97 1.68
CA LYS A 227 10.65 6.31 1.32
C LYS A 227 10.03 6.95 0.08
N ARG A 228 9.71 6.11 -0.90
CA ARG A 228 8.98 6.52 -2.09
C ARG A 228 7.49 6.69 -1.76
N ILE A 229 6.83 7.59 -2.49
CA ILE A 229 5.40 7.89 -2.33
C ILE A 229 4.68 7.50 -3.61
N ILE A 230 3.61 6.72 -3.50
CA ILE A 230 2.63 6.51 -4.55
C ILE A 230 1.31 7.10 -4.06
N ILE A 231 0.74 8.05 -4.81
CA ILE A 231 -0.51 8.70 -4.45
C ILE A 231 -1.66 7.98 -5.12
N GLY A 232 -2.63 7.55 -4.36
CA GLY A 232 -3.85 6.95 -4.90
C GLY A 232 -4.36 5.72 -4.16
N PRO A 233 -5.46 5.16 -4.68
CA PRO A 233 -6.21 5.55 -5.89
C PRO A 233 -6.86 6.93 -5.78
N ILE A 234 -6.78 7.73 -6.87
CA ILE A 234 -7.42 9.05 -6.99
C ILE A 234 -8.16 9.18 -8.33
N PRO A 235 -9.19 10.01 -8.44
CA PRO A 235 -9.83 10.32 -9.71
C PRO A 235 -8.87 11.09 -10.63
N ALA A 236 -9.10 11.03 -11.93
CA ALA A 236 -8.26 11.70 -12.93
C ALA A 236 -8.21 13.23 -12.74
N THR A 237 -9.23 13.84 -12.14
CA THR A 237 -9.29 15.27 -11.82
C THR A 237 -8.21 15.73 -10.84
N ASP A 238 -7.74 14.83 -9.98
CA ASP A 238 -6.83 15.16 -8.87
C ASP A 238 -5.35 14.92 -9.22
N VAL A 239 -5.07 14.43 -10.43
CA VAL A 239 -3.72 14.07 -10.89
C VAL A 239 -2.76 15.26 -10.86
N GLU A 240 -3.21 16.43 -11.29
CA GLU A 240 -2.35 17.63 -11.30
C GLU A 240 -2.02 18.10 -9.87
N GLU A 241 -2.92 17.91 -8.92
CA GLU A 241 -2.63 18.17 -7.51
C GLU A 241 -1.63 17.16 -6.96
N ALA A 242 -1.81 15.88 -7.28
CA ALA A 242 -0.88 14.83 -6.86
C ALA A 242 0.54 15.06 -7.40
N LYS A 243 0.70 15.50 -8.65
CA LYS A 243 2.01 15.79 -9.25
C LYS A 243 2.80 16.87 -8.50
N LYS A 244 2.13 17.86 -7.88
CA LYS A 244 2.80 18.92 -7.10
C LYS A 244 3.59 18.38 -5.92
N LEU A 245 3.25 17.19 -5.42
CA LEU A 245 3.94 16.53 -4.32
C LEU A 245 5.19 15.75 -4.77
N ASN A 246 5.53 15.77 -6.07
CA ASN A 246 6.63 15.00 -6.66
C ASN A 246 6.63 13.52 -6.22
N PRO A 247 5.52 12.79 -6.40
CA PRO A 247 5.45 11.39 -6.01
C PRO A 247 6.29 10.52 -6.95
N PHE A 248 6.67 9.35 -6.48
CA PHE A 248 7.24 8.29 -7.32
C PHE A 248 6.21 7.74 -8.31
N GLY A 249 4.94 7.68 -7.91
CA GLY A 249 3.88 7.22 -8.78
C GLY A 249 2.49 7.73 -8.37
N ILE A 250 1.56 7.62 -9.29
CA ILE A 250 0.16 8.00 -9.11
C ILE A 250 -0.72 6.85 -9.59
N VAL A 251 -1.69 6.43 -8.76
CA VAL A 251 -2.72 5.45 -9.13
C VAL A 251 -3.96 6.21 -9.52
N ILE A 252 -4.35 6.12 -10.79
CA ILE A 252 -5.56 6.76 -11.34
C ILE A 252 -6.68 5.72 -11.39
N GLN A 253 -7.83 6.07 -10.83
CA GLN A 253 -9.04 5.27 -10.90
C GLN A 253 -9.82 5.65 -12.16
N GLU A 254 -10.09 4.66 -13.00
CA GLU A 254 -10.90 4.79 -14.24
C GLU A 254 -12.36 4.41 -14.01
#